data_810e2888a4a2ff17072f327ee38e6518
#
_entry.id   810e2888a4a2ff17072f327ee38e6518
#
_cell.length_a   1.000
_cell.length_b   1.000
_cell.length_c   1.000
_cell.angle_alpha   90.00
_cell.angle_beta   90.00
_cell.angle_gamma   90.00
#
_symmetry.space_group_name_H-M   'P 1'
#
loop_
_entity.id
_entity.type
_entity.pdbx_description
1 polymer ?
#
loop_
_entity_poly.entity_id
_entity_poly.type
_entity_poly.pdbx_seq_one_letter_code
_entity_poly.pdbx_strand_id
1 'polypeptide(L)'
;GDTVVASTDFGKPSRVILAGHLDTVPVIDNFPPKWLEPGDSLIREEIAHAHPEDRVLWGRGATDMKASDAVMLYLAATLDGRTPETTPKVDLTYVFYDHEEVVAEKNGLRKVVEAHPDWISGDFAIIGEPTDCGIEGGCNGTMRFDVITHGIAAHSARAWMGRNAIHAAAEILNRLNAYENRAIEVDGLTYQEGLNATLISGGKGTN
;
A
#
# COMPACT_ATOMS: atom_id res chain seq x y z
N GLY A 1 -15.02 -10.70 -2.79
CA GLY A 1 -13.66 -11.12 -2.96
C GLY A 1 -13.34 -12.33 -2.11
N ASP A 2 -12.26 -12.96 -2.39
CA ASP A 2 -11.86 -14.21 -1.76
C ASP A 2 -10.54 -13.99 -1.01
N THR A 3 -10.50 -14.41 0.25
CA THR A 3 -9.30 -14.42 1.06
C THR A 3 -8.95 -15.87 1.40
N VAL A 4 -7.69 -16.25 1.21
CA VAL A 4 -7.19 -17.57 1.57
C VAL A 4 -6.39 -17.45 2.86
N VAL A 5 -6.75 -18.25 3.86
CA VAL A 5 -6.00 -18.40 5.10
C VAL A 5 -5.58 -19.86 5.23
N ALA A 6 -4.30 -20.10 5.41
CA ALA A 6 -3.73 -21.42 5.59
C ALA A 6 -2.77 -21.42 6.78
N SER A 7 -2.94 -22.37 7.69
CA SER A 7 -2.13 -22.45 8.91
C SER A 7 -1.43 -23.80 9.03
N THR A 8 -0.20 -23.79 9.53
CA THR A 8 0.48 -25.00 10.00
C THR A 8 0.07 -25.31 11.44
N ASP A 9 0.23 -26.56 11.81
CA ASP A 9 0.04 -27.05 13.18
C ASP A 9 1.16 -28.05 13.52
N PHE A 10 2.36 -27.51 13.72
CA PHE A 10 3.53 -28.29 14.13
C PHE A 10 3.70 -28.33 15.66
N GLY A 11 2.74 -27.78 16.40
CA GLY A 11 2.76 -27.73 17.86
C GLY A 11 3.86 -26.81 18.40
N LYS A 12 4.16 -25.70 17.71
CA LYS A 12 5.19 -24.76 18.15
C LYS A 12 4.66 -23.80 19.22
N PRO A 13 5.55 -23.27 20.08
CA PRO A 13 5.13 -22.40 21.18
C PRO A 13 4.68 -21.01 20.72
N SER A 14 4.98 -20.64 19.48
CA SER A 14 4.62 -19.33 18.89
C SER A 14 4.20 -19.47 17.45
N ARG A 15 3.44 -18.49 16.97
CA ARG A 15 2.89 -18.40 15.62
C ARG A 15 3.22 -17.07 14.97
N VAL A 16 3.70 -17.12 13.74
CA VAL A 16 3.94 -15.94 12.90
C VAL A 16 2.92 -15.91 11.74
N ILE A 17 2.30 -14.77 11.55
CA ILE A 17 1.40 -14.49 10.43
C ILE A 17 2.20 -13.86 9.31
N LEU A 18 2.05 -14.38 8.10
CA LEU A 18 2.59 -13.83 6.87
C LEU A 18 1.40 -13.39 6.02
N ALA A 19 1.26 -12.09 5.75
CA ALA A 19 0.11 -11.58 5.02
C ALA A 19 0.52 -10.76 3.79
N GLY A 20 -0.19 -10.98 2.70
CA GLY A 20 -0.01 -10.27 1.45
C GLY A 20 -1.31 -10.11 0.67
N HIS A 21 -1.41 -9.01 -0.11
CA HIS A 21 -2.58 -8.74 -0.93
C HIS A 21 -2.41 -9.18 -2.39
N LEU A 22 -3.53 -9.59 -2.98
CA LEU A 22 -3.58 -10.17 -4.33
C LEU A 22 -3.96 -9.17 -5.42
N ASP A 23 -4.60 -8.06 -5.06
CA ASP A 23 -5.01 -7.02 -5.99
C ASP A 23 -3.88 -6.02 -6.27
N THR A 24 -4.16 -5.06 -7.12
CA THR A 24 -3.25 -3.99 -7.48
C THR A 24 -4.05 -2.74 -7.83
N VAL A 25 -3.42 -1.57 -7.74
CA VAL A 25 -3.94 -0.37 -8.39
C VAL A 25 -4.05 -0.56 -9.91
N PRO A 26 -4.84 0.26 -10.62
CA PRO A 26 -4.99 0.15 -12.07
C PRO A 26 -3.67 0.17 -12.82
N VAL A 27 -3.59 -0.58 -13.91
CA VAL A 27 -2.43 -0.62 -14.81
C VAL A 27 -2.29 0.72 -15.55
N ILE A 28 -1.04 1.20 -15.68
CA ILE A 28 -0.68 2.39 -16.46
C ILE A 28 0.60 2.05 -17.21
N ASP A 29 0.47 1.63 -18.46
CA ASP A 29 1.58 1.28 -19.39
C ASP A 29 2.60 0.25 -18.86
N ASN A 30 2.25 -0.49 -17.81
CA ASN A 30 3.10 -1.47 -17.14
C ASN A 30 2.48 -2.88 -17.10
N PHE A 31 1.75 -3.23 -18.16
CA PHE A 31 1.18 -4.55 -18.39
C PHE A 31 1.23 -4.88 -19.90
N PRO A 32 1.48 -6.14 -20.32
CA PRO A 32 1.75 -7.30 -19.48
C PRO A 32 3.11 -7.23 -18.77
N PRO A 33 3.32 -7.98 -17.67
CA PRO A 33 4.61 -8.07 -17.01
C PRO A 33 5.64 -8.74 -17.94
N LYS A 34 6.90 -8.31 -17.84
CA LYS A 34 8.00 -8.83 -18.65
C LYS A 34 9.30 -8.86 -17.88
N TRP A 35 10.19 -9.76 -18.28
CA TRP A 35 11.57 -9.75 -17.83
C TRP A 35 12.37 -8.70 -18.61
N LEU A 36 13.09 -7.88 -17.89
CA LEU A 36 14.08 -6.95 -18.42
C LEU A 36 15.46 -7.59 -18.27
N GLU A 37 16.23 -7.58 -19.35
CA GLU A 37 17.60 -8.05 -19.33
C GLU A 37 18.52 -6.95 -18.75
N PRO A 38 19.70 -7.31 -18.22
CA PRO A 38 20.68 -6.33 -17.74
C PRO A 38 20.95 -5.24 -18.77
N GLY A 39 20.91 -3.98 -18.33
CA GLY A 39 21.11 -2.81 -19.19
C GLY A 39 19.86 -2.31 -19.92
N ASP A 40 18.68 -2.91 -19.70
CA ASP A 40 17.42 -2.34 -20.25
C ASP A 40 17.16 -0.97 -19.61
N SER A 41 16.78 -0.02 -20.48
CA SER A 41 16.54 1.39 -20.09
C SER A 41 15.36 1.61 -19.13
N LEU A 42 14.50 0.62 -18.95
CA LEU A 42 13.43 0.65 -17.96
C LEU A 42 13.90 0.28 -16.55
N ILE A 43 15.10 -0.27 -16.41
CA ILE A 43 15.68 -0.56 -15.10
C ILE A 43 16.21 0.75 -14.52
N ARG A 44 15.74 1.11 -13.32
CA ARG A 44 16.23 2.30 -12.62
C ARG A 44 17.71 2.16 -12.31
N GLU A 45 18.45 3.28 -12.35
CA GLU A 45 19.89 3.33 -12.17
C GLU A 45 20.36 2.69 -10.86
N GLU A 46 19.62 2.90 -9.78
CA GLU A 46 19.92 2.34 -8.45
C GLU A 46 19.87 0.80 -8.48
N ILE A 47 18.87 0.23 -9.17
CA ILE A 47 18.72 -1.23 -9.32
C ILE A 47 19.83 -1.77 -10.22
N ALA A 48 20.08 -1.12 -11.34
CA ALA A 48 21.14 -1.52 -12.27
C ALA A 48 22.53 -1.48 -11.62
N HIS A 49 22.75 -0.53 -10.71
CA HIS A 49 24.01 -0.43 -9.97
C HIS A 49 24.15 -1.53 -8.90
N ALA A 50 23.09 -1.81 -8.16
CA ALA A 50 23.10 -2.82 -7.09
C ALA A 50 23.12 -4.25 -7.63
N HIS A 51 22.49 -4.48 -8.80
CA HIS A 51 22.26 -5.80 -9.40
C HIS A 51 22.58 -5.79 -10.91
N PRO A 52 23.84 -5.52 -11.30
CA PRO A 52 24.20 -5.26 -12.71
C PRO A 52 24.02 -6.45 -13.65
N GLU A 53 24.02 -7.67 -13.11
CA GLU A 53 23.92 -8.90 -13.90
C GLU A 53 22.54 -9.56 -13.78
N ASP A 54 21.65 -9.01 -12.96
CA ASP A 54 20.36 -9.62 -12.66
C ASP A 54 19.28 -9.16 -13.65
N ARG A 55 18.40 -10.09 -13.99
CA ARG A 55 17.16 -9.79 -14.69
C ARG A 55 16.14 -9.19 -13.73
N VAL A 56 15.41 -8.21 -14.20
CA VAL A 56 14.37 -7.54 -13.41
C VAL A 56 12.98 -7.89 -13.93
N LEU A 57 12.09 -8.34 -13.07
CA LEU A 57 10.67 -8.50 -13.41
C LEU A 57 9.98 -7.13 -13.34
N TRP A 58 9.59 -6.63 -14.49
CA TRP A 58 8.90 -5.36 -14.63
C TRP A 58 7.41 -5.59 -14.89
N GLY A 59 6.55 -4.88 -14.18
CA GLY A 59 5.11 -4.92 -14.39
C GLY A 59 4.29 -4.51 -13.17
N ARG A 60 3.01 -4.21 -13.37
CA ARG A 60 2.08 -3.90 -12.28
C ARG A 60 1.98 -5.09 -11.32
N GLY A 61 2.10 -4.82 -10.02
CA GLY A 61 2.04 -5.82 -8.96
C GLY A 61 3.33 -6.61 -8.77
N ALA A 62 4.39 -6.42 -9.59
CA ALA A 62 5.64 -7.16 -9.43
C ALA A 62 6.30 -6.85 -8.07
N THR A 63 6.34 -5.59 -7.67
CA THR A 63 6.88 -5.15 -6.37
C THR A 63 5.79 -5.10 -5.31
N ASP A 64 4.63 -4.56 -5.65
CA ASP A 64 3.49 -4.34 -4.77
C ASP A 64 2.30 -5.23 -5.20
N MET A 65 2.06 -6.41 -4.51
CA MET A 65 3.11 -7.01 -3.66
C MET A 65 3.31 -8.49 -4.00
N LYS A 66 3.12 -8.89 -5.27
CA LYS A 66 3.17 -10.31 -5.70
C LYS A 66 4.54 -10.99 -5.55
N ALA A 67 5.63 -10.20 -5.47
CA ALA A 67 6.95 -10.75 -5.13
C ALA A 67 6.93 -11.37 -3.72
N SER A 68 6.35 -10.66 -2.75
CA SER A 68 6.21 -11.18 -1.39
C SER A 68 5.23 -12.34 -1.32
N ASP A 69 4.12 -12.29 -2.06
CA ASP A 69 3.20 -13.43 -2.18
C ASP A 69 3.92 -14.68 -2.70
N ALA A 70 4.78 -14.52 -3.71
CA ALA A 70 5.57 -15.63 -4.25
C ALA A 70 6.56 -16.20 -3.22
N VAL A 71 7.20 -15.34 -2.42
CA VAL A 71 8.06 -15.78 -1.30
C VAL A 71 7.24 -16.56 -0.26
N MET A 72 6.06 -16.08 0.11
CA MET A 72 5.17 -16.76 1.05
C MET A 72 4.73 -18.15 0.53
N LEU A 73 4.38 -18.25 -0.76
CA LEU A 73 4.04 -19.51 -1.40
C LEU A 73 5.25 -20.46 -1.44
N TYR A 74 6.44 -19.95 -1.72
CA TYR A 74 7.66 -20.74 -1.68
C TYR A 74 7.93 -21.27 -0.27
N LEU A 75 7.79 -20.44 0.75
CA LEU A 75 7.93 -20.87 2.16
C LEU A 75 6.89 -21.92 2.52
N ALA A 76 5.64 -21.75 2.12
CA ALA A 76 4.58 -22.73 2.35
C ALA A 76 4.87 -24.09 1.68
N ALA A 77 5.51 -24.07 0.51
CA ALA A 77 5.87 -25.28 -0.21
C ALA A 77 7.12 -25.98 0.35
N THR A 78 8.05 -25.23 0.95
CA THR A 78 9.34 -25.75 1.43
C THR A 78 9.37 -26.04 2.91
N LEU A 79 8.61 -25.32 3.72
CA LEU A 79 8.50 -25.55 5.17
C LEU A 79 7.34 -26.51 5.47
N ASP A 80 7.43 -27.71 4.94
CA ASP A 80 6.37 -28.71 4.97
C ASP A 80 6.37 -29.61 6.22
N GLY A 81 7.39 -29.48 7.08
CA GLY A 81 7.51 -30.22 8.33
C GLY A 81 7.84 -31.70 8.18
N ARG A 82 8.20 -32.17 6.99
CA ARG A 82 8.49 -33.60 6.73
C ARG A 82 9.87 -34.03 7.22
N THR A 83 10.79 -33.08 7.31
CA THR A 83 12.14 -33.31 7.86
C THR A 83 12.48 -32.24 8.89
N PRO A 84 13.52 -32.46 9.74
CA PRO A 84 13.97 -31.42 10.68
C PRO A 84 14.34 -30.11 10.00
N GLU A 85 14.92 -30.16 8.80
CA GLU A 85 15.38 -29.02 8.01
C GLU A 85 14.21 -28.23 7.44
N THR A 86 13.08 -28.91 7.10
CA THR A 86 11.87 -28.28 6.57
C THR A 86 10.83 -27.96 7.63
N THR A 87 11.13 -28.27 8.91
CA THR A 87 10.25 -27.95 10.03
C THR A 87 10.61 -26.58 10.61
N PRO A 88 9.73 -25.57 10.50
CA PRO A 88 10.00 -24.25 11.05
C PRO A 88 10.01 -24.26 12.59
N LYS A 89 10.66 -23.25 13.18
CA LYS A 89 10.73 -23.11 14.66
C LYS A 89 9.46 -22.52 15.28
N VAL A 90 8.58 -21.98 14.45
CA VAL A 90 7.30 -21.39 14.80
C VAL A 90 6.19 -22.01 13.95
N ASP A 91 4.95 -21.96 14.41
CA ASP A 91 3.82 -22.21 13.53
C ASP A 91 3.57 -21.00 12.63
N LEU A 92 3.09 -21.24 11.42
CA LEU A 92 2.89 -20.21 10.41
C LEU A 92 1.41 -20.10 10.01
N THR A 93 0.95 -18.89 9.80
CA THR A 93 -0.32 -18.61 9.15
C THR A 93 -0.05 -17.74 7.93
N TYR A 94 -0.45 -18.21 6.76
CA TYR A 94 -0.39 -17.49 5.50
C TYR A 94 -1.74 -16.89 5.21
N VAL A 95 -1.77 -15.60 4.88
CA VAL A 95 -2.98 -14.87 4.55
C VAL A 95 -2.78 -14.17 3.21
N PHE A 96 -3.54 -14.59 2.19
CA PHE A 96 -3.58 -13.95 0.89
C PHE A 96 -4.96 -13.30 0.74
N TYR A 97 -5.01 -11.98 0.74
CA TYR A 97 -6.27 -11.24 0.77
C TYR A 97 -6.42 -10.31 -0.43
N ASP A 98 -7.66 -9.97 -0.73
CA ASP A 98 -8.02 -9.08 -1.83
C ASP A 98 -8.44 -7.70 -1.33
N HIS A 99 -8.56 -6.75 -2.27
CA HIS A 99 -9.10 -5.40 -2.03
C HIS A 99 -8.31 -4.60 -0.97
N GLU A 100 -6.98 -4.68 -0.99
CA GLU A 100 -6.13 -3.78 -0.22
C GLU A 100 -6.16 -2.37 -0.82
N GLU A 101 -6.01 -2.28 -2.14
CA GLU A 101 -5.80 -1.07 -2.95
C GLU A 101 -7.09 -0.26 -3.20
N VAL A 102 -8.13 -0.51 -2.42
CA VAL A 102 -9.43 0.14 -2.57
C VAL A 102 -9.98 0.63 -1.22
N VAL A 103 -11.27 0.96 -1.16
CA VAL A 103 -11.91 1.42 0.09
C VAL A 103 -11.90 0.34 1.17
N ALA A 104 -11.60 0.73 2.40
CA ALA A 104 -11.39 -0.17 3.54
C ALA A 104 -12.57 -1.14 3.82
N GLU A 105 -13.79 -0.77 3.45
CA GLU A 105 -14.98 -1.61 3.61
C GLU A 105 -14.95 -2.87 2.73
N LYS A 106 -14.14 -2.87 1.68
CA LYS A 106 -13.96 -4.02 0.79
C LYS A 106 -12.79 -4.90 1.18
N ASN A 107 -11.84 -4.39 1.97
CA ASN A 107 -10.60 -5.05 2.32
C ASN A 107 -10.84 -6.47 2.87
N GLY A 108 -10.20 -7.47 2.23
CA GLY A 108 -10.38 -8.88 2.54
C GLY A 108 -9.82 -9.26 3.91
N LEU A 109 -8.68 -8.70 4.31
CA LEU A 109 -8.09 -8.95 5.63
C LEU A 109 -9.02 -8.46 6.74
N ARG A 110 -9.57 -7.25 6.60
CA ARG A 110 -10.56 -6.72 7.55
C ARG A 110 -11.75 -7.66 7.72
N LYS A 111 -12.29 -8.18 6.61
CA LYS A 111 -13.44 -9.12 6.67
C LYS A 111 -13.08 -10.42 7.39
N VAL A 112 -11.86 -10.92 7.22
CA VAL A 112 -11.39 -12.10 7.97
C VAL A 112 -11.26 -11.78 9.45
N VAL A 113 -10.69 -10.62 9.81
CA VAL A 113 -10.62 -10.18 11.23
C VAL A 113 -12.01 -10.12 11.87
N GLU A 114 -13.00 -9.60 11.14
CA GLU A 114 -14.37 -9.44 11.64
C GLU A 114 -15.12 -10.79 11.74
N ALA A 115 -14.91 -11.70 10.79
CA ALA A 115 -15.66 -12.95 10.69
C ALA A 115 -14.97 -14.13 11.41
N HIS A 116 -13.65 -14.19 11.39
CA HIS A 116 -12.83 -15.30 11.85
C HIS A 116 -11.54 -14.80 12.52
N PRO A 117 -11.62 -14.05 13.63
CA PRO A 117 -10.44 -13.48 14.28
C PRO A 117 -9.46 -14.55 14.79
N ASP A 118 -9.93 -15.73 15.09
CA ASP A 118 -9.13 -16.89 15.49
C ASP A 118 -8.21 -17.42 14.39
N TRP A 119 -8.57 -17.24 13.12
CA TRP A 119 -7.75 -17.68 11.97
C TRP A 119 -6.47 -16.86 11.80
N ILE A 120 -6.48 -15.63 12.28
CA ILE A 120 -5.38 -14.68 12.17
C ILE A 120 -4.85 -14.25 13.55
N SER A 121 -4.94 -15.14 14.53
CA SER A 121 -4.31 -14.96 15.83
C SER A 121 -2.86 -15.46 15.79
N GLY A 122 -1.91 -14.66 16.26
CA GLY A 122 -0.49 -14.98 16.30
C GLY A 122 0.28 -14.04 17.22
N ASP A 123 1.54 -14.39 17.47
CA ASP A 123 2.44 -13.63 18.35
C ASP A 123 3.16 -12.51 17.60
N PHE A 124 3.29 -12.65 16.27
CA PHE A 124 3.96 -11.70 15.42
C PHE A 124 3.37 -11.74 13.99
N ALA A 125 3.36 -10.62 13.29
CA ALA A 125 2.92 -10.54 11.91
C ALA A 125 3.97 -9.86 11.03
N ILE A 126 4.15 -10.40 9.82
CA ILE A 126 4.95 -9.82 8.75
C ILE A 126 4.00 -9.53 7.60
N ILE A 127 3.89 -8.26 7.24
CA ILE A 127 3.16 -7.81 6.06
C ILE A 127 4.20 -7.63 4.95
N GLY A 128 3.97 -8.25 3.81
CA GLY A 128 4.97 -8.33 2.75
C GLY A 128 5.02 -7.11 1.81
N GLU A 129 4.64 -5.93 2.28
CA GLU A 129 4.68 -4.68 1.53
C GLU A 129 6.11 -4.29 1.10
N PRO A 130 6.27 -3.52 0.00
CA PRO A 130 7.58 -3.11 -0.48
C PRO A 130 8.24 -2.08 0.46
N THR A 131 9.40 -2.43 1.00
CA THR A 131 10.18 -1.63 1.96
C THR A 131 11.64 -1.48 1.54
N ASP A 132 11.93 -1.59 0.24
CA ASP A 132 13.30 -1.64 -0.30
C ASP A 132 14.18 -2.69 0.41
N CYS A 133 13.60 -3.87 0.70
CA CYS A 133 14.21 -4.96 1.47
C CYS A 133 14.60 -4.61 2.92
N GLY A 134 14.07 -3.50 3.44
CA GLY A 134 14.22 -3.10 4.83
C GLY A 134 13.14 -3.70 5.73
N ILE A 135 13.19 -3.31 6.99
CA ILE A 135 12.14 -3.62 7.98
C ILE A 135 11.54 -2.30 8.45
N GLU A 136 10.24 -2.17 8.29
CA GLU A 136 9.46 -1.07 8.83
C GLU A 136 8.57 -1.58 9.96
N GLY A 137 8.63 -0.91 11.10
CA GLY A 137 7.94 -1.35 12.32
C GLY A 137 6.54 -0.78 12.47
N GLY A 138 5.81 -0.60 11.40
CA GLY A 138 4.44 -0.11 11.42
C GLY A 138 4.10 0.74 10.20
N CYS A 139 2.88 1.28 10.19
CA CYS A 139 2.36 2.09 9.10
C CYS A 139 1.66 3.34 9.64
N ASN A 140 1.73 4.43 8.89
CA ASN A 140 0.98 5.65 9.20
C ASN A 140 -0.53 5.40 9.10
N GLY A 141 -1.27 5.97 10.05
CA GLY A 141 -2.72 6.07 9.90
C GLY A 141 -3.08 7.01 8.75
N THR A 142 -4.18 6.73 8.06
CA THR A 142 -4.67 7.54 6.93
C THR A 142 -5.98 8.22 7.31
N MET A 143 -6.10 9.50 6.95
CA MET A 143 -7.34 10.26 7.06
C MET A 143 -7.61 11.00 5.74
N ARG A 144 -8.87 10.96 5.28
CA ARG A 144 -9.33 11.72 4.12
C ARG A 144 -10.45 12.66 4.53
N PHE A 145 -10.43 13.88 4.00
CA PHE A 145 -11.47 14.87 4.23
C PHE A 145 -11.63 15.77 3.01
N ASP A 146 -12.83 16.31 2.84
CA ASP A 146 -13.14 17.28 1.81
C ASP A 146 -13.14 18.70 2.40
N VAL A 147 -12.52 19.62 1.70
CA VAL A 147 -12.59 21.05 2.01
C VAL A 147 -13.45 21.74 0.97
N ILE A 148 -14.61 22.25 1.39
CA ILE A 148 -15.59 22.83 0.50
C ILE A 148 -15.59 24.36 0.66
N THR A 149 -15.35 25.07 -0.43
CA THR A 149 -15.46 26.53 -0.48
C THR A 149 -16.79 26.94 -1.10
N HIS A 150 -17.38 28.00 -0.55
CA HIS A 150 -18.66 28.53 -1.00
C HIS A 150 -18.51 29.95 -1.56
N GLY A 151 -19.32 30.26 -2.55
CA GLY A 151 -19.32 31.55 -3.23
C GLY A 151 -20.72 32.13 -3.42
N ILE A 152 -20.78 33.29 -4.06
CA ILE A 152 -21.99 33.96 -4.51
C ILE A 152 -21.87 34.12 -6.01
N ALA A 153 -22.81 33.55 -6.77
CA ALA A 153 -22.82 33.62 -8.23
C ALA A 153 -23.06 35.08 -8.70
N ALA A 154 -22.31 35.46 -9.73
CA ALA A 154 -22.49 36.74 -10.41
C ALA A 154 -22.10 36.59 -11.88
N HIS A 155 -22.59 37.45 -12.74
CA HIS A 155 -22.18 37.48 -14.14
C HIS A 155 -20.67 37.76 -14.25
N SER A 156 -19.96 37.04 -15.09
CA SER A 156 -18.51 37.15 -15.24
C SER A 156 -18.02 38.56 -15.56
N ALA A 157 -18.78 39.34 -16.34
CA ALA A 157 -18.52 40.77 -16.62
C ALA A 157 -18.81 41.70 -15.41
N ARG A 158 -19.36 41.18 -14.31
CA ARG A 158 -19.66 41.92 -13.09
C ARG A 158 -19.23 41.15 -11.84
N ALA A 159 -18.03 40.59 -11.90
CA ALA A 159 -17.47 39.69 -10.88
C ALA A 159 -17.48 40.31 -9.47
N TRP A 160 -17.40 41.65 -9.34
CA TRP A 160 -17.46 42.35 -8.06
C TRP A 160 -18.82 42.26 -7.32
N MET A 161 -19.87 41.80 -8.01
CA MET A 161 -21.19 41.55 -7.40
C MET A 161 -21.32 40.20 -6.74
N GLY A 162 -20.32 39.35 -6.90
CA GLY A 162 -20.29 38.00 -6.34
C GLY A 162 -19.06 37.68 -5.50
N ARG A 163 -18.91 36.44 -5.16
CA ARG A 163 -17.72 35.89 -4.51
C ARG A 163 -17.36 34.57 -5.16
N ASN A 164 -16.19 34.48 -5.78
CA ASN A 164 -15.76 33.29 -6.49
C ASN A 164 -15.26 32.22 -5.50
N ALA A 165 -15.93 31.06 -5.46
CA ALA A 165 -15.56 29.94 -4.60
C ALA A 165 -14.21 29.30 -5.01
N ILE A 166 -13.87 29.32 -6.32
CA ILE A 166 -12.57 28.82 -6.79
C ILE A 166 -11.45 29.70 -6.26
N HIS A 167 -11.59 31.02 -6.32
CA HIS A 167 -10.60 31.94 -5.74
C HIS A 167 -10.45 31.76 -4.23
N ALA A 168 -11.52 31.39 -3.53
CA ALA A 168 -11.45 31.12 -2.08
C ALA A 168 -10.62 29.89 -1.73
N ALA A 169 -10.39 28.98 -2.68
CA ALA A 169 -9.51 27.82 -2.48
C ALA A 169 -8.00 28.21 -2.47
N ALA A 170 -7.63 29.38 -3.00
CA ALA A 170 -6.22 29.77 -3.11
C ALA A 170 -5.49 29.79 -1.76
N GLU A 171 -6.11 30.29 -0.70
CA GLU A 171 -5.52 30.33 0.65
C GLU A 171 -5.26 28.91 1.19
N ILE A 172 -6.16 27.96 0.90
CA ILE A 172 -6.05 26.55 1.31
C ILE A 172 -4.90 25.92 0.56
N LEU A 173 -4.84 26.10 -0.78
CA LEU A 173 -3.77 25.55 -1.62
C LEU A 173 -2.40 26.14 -1.25
N ASN A 174 -2.33 27.44 -0.91
CA ASN A 174 -1.10 28.06 -0.44
C ASN A 174 -0.61 27.44 0.87
N ARG A 175 -1.50 27.15 1.81
CA ARG A 175 -1.15 26.47 3.06
C ARG A 175 -0.70 25.04 2.84
N LEU A 176 -1.36 24.30 1.93
CA LEU A 176 -0.93 22.94 1.56
C LEU A 176 0.44 22.95 0.90
N ASN A 177 0.69 23.90 -0.01
CA ASN A 177 2.00 24.04 -0.67
C ASN A 177 3.12 24.46 0.28
N ALA A 178 2.82 25.16 1.36
CA ALA A 178 3.77 25.57 2.39
C ALA A 178 3.88 24.59 3.56
N TYR A 179 3.15 23.47 3.51
CA TYR A 179 3.19 22.47 4.57
C TYR A 179 4.52 21.72 4.53
N GLU A 180 5.19 21.67 5.67
CA GLU A 180 6.42 20.90 5.88
C GLU A 180 6.08 19.64 6.66
N ASN A 181 6.47 18.48 6.11
CA ASN A 181 6.28 17.20 6.76
C ASN A 181 7.08 17.13 8.05
N ARG A 182 6.45 16.65 9.11
CA ARG A 182 7.11 16.47 10.40
C ARG A 182 7.49 14.99 10.58
N ALA A 183 8.66 14.78 11.18
CA ALA A 183 9.07 13.48 11.69
C ALA A 183 8.52 13.33 13.12
N ILE A 184 7.75 12.29 13.36
CA ILE A 184 7.12 12.00 14.66
C ILE A 184 7.68 10.69 15.18
N GLU A 185 8.18 10.69 16.40
CA GLU A 185 8.65 9.49 17.08
C GLU A 185 7.53 8.86 17.90
N VAL A 186 7.28 7.57 17.69
CA VAL A 186 6.32 6.77 18.45
C VAL A 186 7.01 5.45 18.80
N ASP A 187 7.14 5.17 20.09
CA ASP A 187 7.75 3.93 20.63
C ASP A 187 9.15 3.59 20.05
N GLY A 188 9.96 4.64 19.79
CA GLY A 188 11.29 4.49 19.22
C GLY A 188 11.34 4.33 17.70
N LEU A 189 10.22 4.44 17.01
CA LEU A 189 10.10 4.44 15.55
C LEU A 189 9.78 5.84 15.05
N THR A 190 10.42 6.24 13.96
CA THR A 190 10.21 7.55 13.34
C THR A 190 9.27 7.43 12.15
N TYR A 191 8.16 8.17 12.19
CA TYR A 191 7.17 8.26 11.13
C TYR A 191 7.19 9.64 10.50
N GLN A 192 7.07 9.68 9.16
CA GLN A 192 6.94 10.95 8.43
C GLN A 192 5.47 11.25 8.20
N GLU A 193 5.01 12.43 8.67
CA GLU A 193 3.67 12.91 8.30
C GLU A 193 3.63 13.30 6.83
N GLY A 194 2.43 13.19 6.23
CA GLY A 194 2.15 13.70 4.90
C GLY A 194 0.78 14.38 4.86
N LEU A 195 0.68 15.47 4.10
CA LEU A 195 -0.59 16.13 3.81
C LEU A 195 -0.63 16.48 2.33
N ASN A 196 -1.57 15.91 1.58
CA ASN A 196 -1.60 16.05 0.13
C ASN A 196 -3.02 16.23 -0.40
N ALA A 197 -3.20 17.17 -1.35
CA ALA A 197 -4.43 17.31 -2.10
C ALA A 197 -4.41 16.35 -3.29
N THR A 198 -5.26 15.33 -3.25
CA THR A 198 -5.32 14.28 -4.28
C THR A 198 -6.39 14.54 -5.35
N LEU A 199 -7.33 15.44 -5.08
CA LEU A 199 -8.38 15.82 -6.01
C LEU A 199 -8.79 17.27 -5.77
N ILE A 200 -9.03 18.00 -6.87
CA ILE A 200 -9.67 19.31 -6.86
C ILE A 200 -10.71 19.39 -7.95
N SER A 201 -11.88 19.93 -7.64
CA SER A 201 -12.94 20.17 -8.62
C SER A 201 -13.70 21.46 -8.28
N GLY A 202 -14.26 22.14 -9.28
CA GLY A 202 -15.03 23.34 -9.05
C GLY A 202 -15.55 23.96 -10.33
N GLY A 203 -16.52 24.88 -10.18
CA GLY A 203 -17.17 25.56 -11.30
C GLY A 203 -18.41 24.83 -11.82
N LYS A 204 -19.35 25.63 -12.41
CA LYS A 204 -20.58 25.10 -13.03
C LYS A 204 -20.71 25.47 -14.52
N GLY A 205 -19.85 26.35 -15.01
CA GLY A 205 -19.88 26.86 -16.38
C GLY A 205 -18.85 27.93 -16.60
N THR A 206 -18.72 28.38 -17.84
CA THR A 206 -17.73 29.36 -18.28
C THR A 206 -18.20 30.82 -18.10
N ASN A 207 -19.45 31.03 -17.69
CA ASN A 207 -20.07 32.34 -17.61
C ASN A 207 -20.92 32.52 -16.33
#